data_df34b0012b40bbf68300b83a4933ee10
#
_entry.id   df34b0012b40bbf68300b83a4933ee10
#
_cell.length_a   1.000
_cell.length_b   1.000
_cell.length_c   1.000
_cell.angle_alpha   90.00
_cell.angle_beta   90.00
_cell.angle_gamma   90.00
#
_symmetry.space_group_name_H-M   'P 1'
#
loop_
_entity.id
_entity.type
_entity.pdbx_description
1 polymer ?
#
loop_
_entity_poly.entity_id
_entity_poly.type
_entity_poly.pdbx_seq_one_letter_code
_entity_poly.pdbx_strand_id
1 'polypeptide(L)'
;MENVTKRFGKVVANNAINLELREGEILSLLGENGSGKTTLMNMLSGIYFPDEGQIYIHGKPVTIASPKDAFNYGIGMIHQHFKLVDVFTATENIVLGLEGKLDLAEAGKKVKEICDKYGFDIDPNQKIYDMSVSQKQTVEIVKVLFRGADSLILDEPTAVLTPQETDKLFQIMRNMKADGKSLIIITHKLHEVLDVSDRVAVLRKGEYIGDVATKDADQQSLTDMMVGHSVSLNIDRPDPVNVTPRLVLDGLTVFDELGVKRLDNVSFTVNAGEVLGVAGVAGSGQRELLESIAGLYPIASGSVTYYDPADGKTKNLVGMDPMDIRKSGIAMSFVPEDRLGMGLVGSMGMTGNMMLRSWRKGHGVFLNRKDPEDLAQRIWQELEVVTPSTSFPVRRMSGGNVQKVLVGREIAQAPAVLMTAYAVRGLDINTSYTIYNLLTEQKMKGIAVMYVGEDLDVLLELCDRIVVLCGGQVSGVVDARTADKRQIGALMTRMEGGKTDE
;
A
#
# COMPACT_ATOMS: atom_id res chain seq x y z
N MET A 1 2.66 26.09 -13.63
CA MET A 1 4.08 25.87 -13.36
C MET A 1 4.80 25.84 -14.72
N GLU A 2 5.86 26.60 -14.87
CA GLU A 2 6.62 26.66 -16.12
C GLU A 2 8.11 26.41 -15.86
N ASN A 3 8.68 25.40 -16.53
CA ASN A 3 10.08 24.99 -16.45
C ASN A 3 10.60 24.78 -15.02
N VAL A 4 9.74 24.26 -14.12
CA VAL A 4 10.05 24.12 -12.69
C VAL A 4 11.01 22.96 -12.48
N THR A 5 12.14 23.26 -11.85
CA THR A 5 13.20 22.29 -11.56
C THR A 5 13.49 22.22 -10.07
N LYS A 6 13.70 20.99 -9.54
CA LYS A 6 14.12 20.77 -8.16
C LYS A 6 15.23 19.74 -8.08
N ARG A 7 16.31 20.10 -7.38
CA ARG A 7 17.49 19.26 -7.16
C ARG A 7 17.73 19.01 -5.68
N PHE A 8 18.13 17.81 -5.34
CA PHE A 8 18.62 17.43 -4.02
C PHE A 8 20.05 16.89 -4.17
N GLY A 9 21.03 17.75 -4.01
CA GLY A 9 22.43 17.45 -4.26
C GLY A 9 22.64 17.02 -5.73
N LYS A 10 23.00 15.76 -5.98
CA LYS A 10 23.21 15.23 -7.34
C LYS A 10 21.92 14.68 -7.98
N VAL A 11 20.83 14.58 -7.24
CA VAL A 11 19.56 14.02 -7.73
C VAL A 11 18.68 15.15 -8.25
N VAL A 12 18.27 15.09 -9.51
CA VAL A 12 17.26 15.96 -10.11
C VAL A 12 15.91 15.28 -9.91
N ALA A 13 15.13 15.77 -8.95
CA ALA A 13 13.83 15.19 -8.62
C ALA A 13 12.74 15.63 -9.61
N ASN A 14 12.83 16.87 -10.11
CA ASN A 14 11.98 17.42 -11.18
C ASN A 14 12.86 18.23 -12.11
N ASN A 15 12.69 18.05 -13.42
CA ASN A 15 13.49 18.65 -14.46
C ASN A 15 12.62 19.41 -15.46
N ALA A 16 12.64 20.74 -15.41
CA ALA A 16 11.91 21.64 -16.31
C ALA A 16 10.43 21.27 -16.50
N ILE A 17 9.71 20.99 -15.40
CA ILE A 17 8.32 20.56 -15.43
C ILE A 17 7.41 21.72 -15.84
N ASN A 18 6.55 21.43 -16.82
CA ASN A 18 5.44 22.29 -17.22
C ASN A 18 4.12 21.59 -16.84
N LEU A 19 3.35 22.16 -15.91
CA LEU A 19 2.08 21.61 -15.46
C LEU A 19 1.06 22.74 -15.29
N GLU A 20 -0.13 22.53 -15.84
CA GLU A 20 -1.26 23.45 -15.74
C GLU A 20 -2.43 22.75 -15.00
N LEU A 21 -3.05 23.43 -14.05
CA LEU A 21 -4.33 23.08 -13.46
C LEU A 21 -5.36 24.12 -13.89
N ARG A 22 -6.46 23.67 -14.48
CA ARG A 22 -7.55 24.55 -14.93
C ARG A 22 -8.57 24.77 -13.82
N GLU A 23 -9.29 25.87 -13.89
CA GLU A 23 -10.35 26.17 -12.93
C GLU A 23 -11.48 25.15 -13.05
N GLY A 24 -11.95 24.62 -11.91
CA GLY A 24 -13.00 23.60 -11.86
C GLY A 24 -12.60 22.25 -12.48
N GLU A 25 -11.32 21.93 -12.51
CA GLU A 25 -10.77 20.66 -13.04
C GLU A 25 -10.37 19.72 -11.92
N ILE A 26 -10.58 18.43 -12.12
CA ILE A 26 -9.92 17.37 -11.36
C ILE A 26 -8.80 16.81 -12.23
N LEU A 27 -7.56 17.13 -11.86
CA LEU A 27 -6.35 16.66 -12.53
C LEU A 27 -5.71 15.53 -11.72
N SER A 28 -5.52 14.35 -12.32
CA SER A 28 -4.69 13.32 -11.72
C SER A 28 -3.24 13.45 -12.15
N LEU A 29 -2.33 13.35 -11.18
CA LEU A 29 -0.90 13.31 -11.39
C LEU A 29 -0.40 11.89 -11.19
N LEU A 30 -0.11 11.20 -12.29
CA LEU A 30 0.38 9.84 -12.34
C LEU A 30 1.90 9.75 -12.48
N GLY A 31 2.43 8.59 -12.15
CA GLY A 31 3.83 8.23 -12.33
C GLY A 31 4.25 7.18 -11.31
N GLU A 32 5.32 6.45 -11.60
CA GLU A 32 5.88 5.46 -10.68
C GLU A 32 6.41 6.11 -9.39
N ASN A 33 6.67 5.29 -8.38
CA ASN A 33 7.30 5.75 -7.14
C ASN A 33 8.69 6.34 -7.45
N GLY A 34 8.95 7.54 -6.89
CA GLY A 34 10.18 8.28 -7.19
C GLY A 34 10.17 9.08 -8.49
N SER A 35 9.03 9.18 -9.21
CA SER A 35 8.93 10.00 -10.43
C SER A 35 8.87 11.52 -10.17
N GLY A 36 8.84 11.95 -8.89
CA GLY A 36 8.87 13.37 -8.53
C GLY A 36 7.53 14.01 -8.21
N LYS A 37 6.41 13.26 -8.18
CA LYS A 37 5.03 13.77 -7.93
C LYS A 37 4.92 14.56 -6.61
N THR A 38 5.24 13.91 -5.50
CA THR A 38 5.18 14.53 -4.16
C THR A 38 6.15 15.71 -4.05
N THR A 39 7.33 15.64 -4.69
CA THR A 39 8.28 16.76 -4.74
C THR A 39 7.68 17.97 -5.46
N LEU A 40 7.03 17.74 -6.61
CA LEU A 40 6.38 18.78 -7.40
C LEU A 40 5.26 19.45 -6.60
N MET A 41 4.42 18.66 -5.94
CA MET A 41 3.31 19.20 -5.13
C MET A 41 3.81 19.88 -3.85
N ASN A 42 4.90 19.42 -3.27
CA ASN A 42 5.55 20.11 -2.15
C ASN A 42 6.11 21.49 -2.52
N MET A 43 6.43 21.74 -3.79
CA MET A 43 6.76 23.10 -4.27
C MET A 43 5.51 23.99 -4.36
N LEU A 44 4.36 23.46 -4.78
CA LEU A 44 3.09 24.18 -4.77
C LEU A 44 2.58 24.48 -3.36
N SER A 45 2.80 23.56 -2.43
CA SER A 45 2.39 23.72 -1.03
C SER A 45 3.38 24.55 -0.18
N GLY A 46 4.50 25.02 -0.76
CA GLY A 46 5.48 25.85 -0.08
C GLY A 46 6.39 25.12 0.90
N ILE A 47 6.45 23.78 0.83
CA ILE A 47 7.39 22.95 1.62
C ILE A 47 8.79 23.00 1.00
N TYR A 48 8.85 22.97 -0.33
CA TYR A 48 10.09 23.12 -1.09
C TYR A 48 10.02 24.37 -1.97
N PHE A 49 11.17 25.00 -2.16
CA PHE A 49 11.34 26.08 -3.12
C PHE A 49 11.93 25.54 -4.44
N PRO A 50 11.39 25.90 -5.61
CA PRO A 50 11.96 25.50 -6.88
C PRO A 50 13.36 26.12 -7.06
N ASP A 51 14.29 25.36 -7.65
CA ASP A 51 15.64 25.87 -7.94
C ASP A 51 15.65 26.68 -9.24
N GLU A 52 14.76 26.34 -10.20
CA GLU A 52 14.57 27.03 -11.48
C GLU A 52 13.08 27.01 -11.86
N GLY A 53 12.69 27.90 -12.77
CA GLY A 53 11.32 27.99 -13.28
C GLY A 53 10.43 28.95 -12.49
N GLN A 54 9.15 29.01 -12.84
CA GLN A 54 8.19 29.96 -12.27
C GLN A 54 6.83 29.30 -12.01
N ILE A 55 6.21 29.66 -10.89
CA ILE A 55 4.83 29.31 -10.56
C ILE A 55 3.93 30.51 -10.89
N TYR A 56 2.78 30.22 -11.49
CA TYR A 56 1.77 31.23 -11.81
C TYR A 56 0.45 30.85 -11.16
N ILE A 57 -0.25 31.85 -10.59
CA ILE A 57 -1.61 31.70 -10.06
C ILE A 57 -2.48 32.76 -10.77
N HIS A 58 -3.53 32.30 -11.43
CA HIS A 58 -4.39 33.14 -12.29
C HIS A 58 -3.58 33.99 -13.29
N GLY A 59 -2.56 33.36 -13.91
CA GLY A 59 -1.67 34.00 -14.90
C GLY A 59 -0.64 34.99 -14.33
N LYS A 60 -0.59 35.19 -13.01
CA LYS A 60 0.38 36.07 -12.35
C LYS A 60 1.53 35.27 -11.77
N PRO A 61 2.80 35.66 -11.99
CA PRO A 61 3.94 35.00 -11.37
C PRO A 61 3.89 35.22 -9.85
N VAL A 62 4.08 34.13 -9.11
CA VAL A 62 4.07 34.16 -7.65
C VAL A 62 5.29 33.44 -7.07
N THR A 63 5.67 33.84 -5.86
CA THR A 63 6.67 33.14 -5.06
C THR A 63 5.99 32.50 -3.87
N ILE A 64 6.09 31.18 -3.76
CA ILE A 64 5.55 30.40 -2.64
C ILE A 64 6.73 29.93 -1.81
N ALA A 65 7.03 30.64 -0.72
CA ALA A 65 8.20 30.36 0.13
C ALA A 65 7.81 29.59 1.40
N SER A 66 6.53 29.48 1.70
CA SER A 66 6.02 28.80 2.90
C SER A 66 4.61 28.25 2.66
N PRO A 67 4.14 27.27 3.49
CA PRO A 67 2.77 26.81 3.46
C PRO A 67 1.75 27.93 3.71
N LYS A 68 2.11 28.97 4.48
CA LYS A 68 1.27 30.14 4.70
C LYS A 68 1.05 30.91 3.39
N ASP A 69 2.09 31.06 2.57
CA ASP A 69 1.97 31.70 1.25
C ASP A 69 1.07 30.88 0.33
N ALA A 70 1.23 29.56 0.30
CA ALA A 70 0.37 28.67 -0.48
C ALA A 70 -1.12 28.88 -0.11
N PHE A 71 -1.44 28.90 1.19
CA PHE A 71 -2.80 29.20 1.64
C PHE A 71 -3.29 30.60 1.24
N ASN A 72 -2.44 31.62 1.28
CA ASN A 72 -2.80 32.98 0.85
C ASN A 72 -3.15 33.02 -0.66
N TYR A 73 -2.61 32.11 -1.44
CA TYR A 73 -2.96 31.92 -2.85
C TYR A 73 -4.09 30.91 -3.08
N GLY A 74 -4.77 30.47 -2.01
CA GLY A 74 -5.89 29.53 -2.10
C GLY A 74 -5.47 28.07 -2.36
N ILE A 75 -4.20 27.71 -2.14
CA ILE A 75 -3.69 26.35 -2.33
C ILE A 75 -3.63 25.63 -0.99
N GLY A 76 -4.28 24.47 -0.89
CA GLY A 76 -4.21 23.60 0.27
C GLY A 76 -3.80 22.17 -0.09
N MET A 77 -2.95 21.54 0.73
CA MET A 77 -2.49 20.19 0.51
C MET A 77 -2.88 19.28 1.68
N ILE A 78 -3.46 18.14 1.34
CA ILE A 78 -3.76 17.02 2.24
C ILE A 78 -2.71 15.95 2.00
N HIS A 79 -1.90 15.68 3.04
CA HIS A 79 -0.80 14.71 2.96
C HIS A 79 -1.27 13.29 3.19
N GLN A 80 -0.53 12.32 2.69
CA GLN A 80 -0.75 10.89 2.90
C GLN A 80 -0.83 10.50 4.39
N HIS A 81 -0.06 11.17 5.26
CA HIS A 81 -0.11 10.98 6.72
C HIS A 81 -0.79 12.17 7.39
N PHE A 82 -1.83 11.89 8.16
CA PHE A 82 -2.61 12.93 8.86
C PHE A 82 -1.76 13.74 9.82
N LYS A 83 -1.98 15.06 9.80
CA LYS A 83 -1.33 16.03 10.70
C LYS A 83 -2.34 16.54 11.72
N LEU A 84 -3.00 15.58 12.41
CA LEU A 84 -4.01 15.84 13.43
C LEU A 84 -3.46 15.56 14.83
N VAL A 85 -3.99 16.30 15.82
CA VAL A 85 -3.72 16.09 17.23
C VAL A 85 -4.82 15.21 17.79
N ASP A 86 -4.50 13.99 18.19
CA ASP A 86 -5.48 12.96 18.55
C ASP A 86 -6.39 13.35 19.72
N VAL A 87 -5.87 14.07 20.73
CA VAL A 87 -6.64 14.49 21.92
C VAL A 87 -7.57 15.68 21.67
N PHE A 88 -7.50 16.32 20.51
CA PHE A 88 -8.35 17.44 20.13
C PHE A 88 -9.61 16.95 19.41
N THR A 89 -10.65 17.79 19.40
CA THR A 89 -11.85 17.57 18.57
C THR A 89 -11.55 17.91 17.10
N ALA A 90 -12.49 17.56 16.20
CA ALA A 90 -12.41 17.95 14.80
C ALA A 90 -12.30 19.47 14.67
N THR A 91 -13.18 20.24 15.34
CA THR A 91 -13.17 21.71 15.31
C THR A 91 -11.85 22.26 15.83
N GLU A 92 -11.35 21.79 16.98
CA GLU A 92 -10.07 22.23 17.54
C GLU A 92 -8.90 22.03 16.57
N ASN A 93 -8.86 20.88 15.86
CA ASN A 93 -7.85 20.61 14.84
C ASN A 93 -7.98 21.51 13.60
N ILE A 94 -9.20 21.78 13.15
CA ILE A 94 -9.49 22.60 11.97
C ILE A 94 -9.02 24.04 12.20
N VAL A 95 -9.26 24.59 13.38
CA VAL A 95 -8.90 25.98 13.70
C VAL A 95 -7.48 26.13 14.23
N LEU A 96 -6.78 25.04 14.51
CA LEU A 96 -5.42 25.07 15.05
C LEU A 96 -4.47 25.87 14.14
N GLY A 97 -3.82 26.88 14.72
CA GLY A 97 -2.88 27.76 14.00
C GLY A 97 -3.52 28.91 13.22
N LEU A 98 -4.83 29.14 13.38
CA LEU A 98 -5.45 30.38 12.88
C LEU A 98 -5.11 31.54 13.81
N GLU A 99 -4.92 32.74 13.22
CA GLU A 99 -4.65 33.95 13.98
C GLU A 99 -5.97 34.59 14.50
N GLY A 100 -5.92 35.19 15.68
CA GLY A 100 -7.05 35.96 16.25
C GLY A 100 -7.75 35.24 17.41
N LYS A 101 -8.85 35.84 17.86
CA LYS A 101 -9.68 35.31 18.95
C LYS A 101 -10.61 34.23 18.36
N LEU A 102 -10.42 32.99 18.78
CA LEU A 102 -11.17 31.84 18.29
C LEU A 102 -12.42 31.63 19.17
N ASP A 103 -13.60 31.67 18.53
CA ASP A 103 -14.84 31.14 19.10
C ASP A 103 -15.08 29.74 18.55
N LEU A 104 -14.87 28.72 19.39
CA LEU A 104 -15.03 27.31 18.98
C LEU A 104 -16.48 26.96 18.63
N ALA A 105 -17.47 27.64 19.23
CA ALA A 105 -18.88 27.40 18.93
C ALA A 105 -19.24 27.93 17.54
N GLU A 106 -18.75 29.12 17.17
CA GLU A 106 -18.91 29.68 15.82
C GLU A 106 -18.14 28.85 14.78
N ALA A 107 -16.91 28.48 15.10
CA ALA A 107 -16.11 27.61 14.24
C ALA A 107 -16.79 26.26 13.99
N GLY A 108 -17.36 25.62 15.01
CA GLY A 108 -18.11 24.37 14.88
C GLY A 108 -19.33 24.49 13.96
N LYS A 109 -20.05 25.62 14.00
CA LYS A 109 -21.15 25.88 13.06
C LYS A 109 -20.65 25.96 11.62
N LYS A 110 -19.57 26.72 11.38
CA LYS A 110 -18.96 26.82 10.04
C LYS A 110 -18.42 25.48 9.54
N VAL A 111 -17.84 24.67 10.41
CA VAL A 111 -17.42 23.29 10.08
C VAL A 111 -18.63 22.47 9.61
N LYS A 112 -19.76 22.55 10.34
CA LYS A 112 -20.99 21.85 9.97
C LYS A 112 -21.54 22.33 8.63
N GLU A 113 -21.55 23.66 8.38
CA GLU A 113 -21.98 24.22 7.09
C GLU A 113 -21.15 23.68 5.91
N ILE A 114 -19.82 23.55 6.08
CA ILE A 114 -18.94 22.97 5.07
C ILE A 114 -19.28 21.48 4.89
N CYS A 115 -19.50 20.75 5.97
CA CYS A 115 -19.86 19.34 5.92
C CYS A 115 -21.18 19.14 5.17
N ASP A 116 -22.20 19.90 5.52
CA ASP A 116 -23.52 19.83 4.88
C ASP A 116 -23.45 20.21 3.39
N LYS A 117 -22.63 21.22 3.04
CA LYS A 117 -22.44 21.67 1.66
C LYS A 117 -21.85 20.59 0.73
N TYR A 118 -20.84 19.87 1.18
CA TYR A 118 -20.12 18.91 0.34
C TYR A 118 -20.50 17.45 0.59
N GLY A 119 -21.26 17.16 1.66
CA GLY A 119 -21.70 15.82 2.03
C GLY A 119 -20.70 15.06 2.90
N PHE A 120 -19.90 15.77 3.69
CA PHE A 120 -19.04 15.16 4.70
C PHE A 120 -19.85 14.71 5.93
N ASP A 121 -19.41 13.62 6.55
CA ASP A 121 -20.06 13.03 7.71
C ASP A 121 -19.07 12.94 8.88
N ILE A 122 -18.94 14.05 9.62
CA ILE A 122 -18.17 14.15 10.86
C ILE A 122 -18.94 14.97 11.91
N ASP A 123 -18.79 14.57 13.17
CA ASP A 123 -19.21 15.41 14.30
C ASP A 123 -18.09 16.41 14.65
N PRO A 124 -18.35 17.73 14.57
CA PRO A 124 -17.37 18.76 14.94
C PRO A 124 -16.77 18.61 16.35
N ASN A 125 -17.49 17.97 17.28
CA ASN A 125 -17.09 17.79 18.68
C ASN A 125 -16.44 16.44 18.96
N GLN A 126 -16.44 15.51 18.01
CA GLN A 126 -15.81 14.20 18.19
C GLN A 126 -14.27 14.35 18.29
N LYS A 127 -13.68 13.62 19.23
CA LYS A 127 -12.22 13.55 19.39
C LYS A 127 -11.59 12.73 18.27
N ILE A 128 -10.41 13.15 17.80
CA ILE A 128 -9.72 12.49 16.68
C ILE A 128 -9.35 11.04 17.00
N TYR A 129 -9.00 10.70 18.24
CA TYR A 129 -8.68 9.32 18.61
C TYR A 129 -9.88 8.37 18.50
N ASP A 130 -11.12 8.87 18.58
CA ASP A 130 -12.35 8.10 18.41
C ASP A 130 -12.83 8.02 16.96
N MET A 131 -12.10 8.65 16.02
CA MET A 131 -12.47 8.71 14.61
C MET A 131 -11.89 7.55 13.81
N SER A 132 -12.65 7.06 12.84
CA SER A 132 -12.15 6.19 11.79
C SER A 132 -11.11 6.91 10.90
N VAL A 133 -10.35 6.15 10.13
CA VAL A 133 -9.34 6.70 9.20
C VAL A 133 -10.00 7.61 8.16
N SER A 134 -11.16 7.22 7.64
CA SER A 134 -11.97 8.00 6.69
C SER A 134 -12.44 9.33 7.32
N GLN A 135 -12.89 9.32 8.56
CA GLN A 135 -13.27 10.53 9.29
C GLN A 135 -12.06 11.46 9.51
N LYS A 136 -10.90 10.92 9.91
CA LYS A 136 -9.65 11.71 10.05
C LYS A 136 -9.27 12.39 8.74
N GLN A 137 -9.37 11.70 7.62
CA GLN A 137 -9.15 12.28 6.30
C GLN A 137 -10.14 13.39 5.98
N THR A 138 -11.41 13.19 6.31
CA THR A 138 -12.44 14.22 6.17
C THR A 138 -12.09 15.48 6.96
N VAL A 139 -11.60 15.33 8.20
CA VAL A 139 -11.14 16.48 9.02
C VAL A 139 -10.02 17.26 8.33
N GLU A 140 -9.04 16.59 7.72
CA GLU A 140 -7.95 17.26 6.97
C GLU A 140 -8.49 18.02 5.75
N ILE A 141 -9.46 17.46 5.00
CA ILE A 141 -10.06 18.12 3.85
C ILE A 141 -10.87 19.35 4.32
N VAL A 142 -11.72 19.19 5.34
CA VAL A 142 -12.52 20.28 5.90
C VAL A 142 -11.64 21.40 6.47
N LYS A 143 -10.51 21.06 7.10
CA LYS A 143 -9.52 22.03 7.60
C LYS A 143 -8.97 22.93 6.48
N VAL A 144 -8.68 22.36 5.33
CA VAL A 144 -8.19 23.10 4.15
C VAL A 144 -9.31 23.97 3.56
N LEU A 145 -10.53 23.45 3.44
CA LEU A 145 -11.71 24.19 2.97
C LEU A 145 -12.11 25.33 3.92
N PHE A 146 -12.06 25.11 5.24
CA PHE A 146 -12.34 26.11 6.26
C PHE A 146 -11.44 27.33 6.14
N ARG A 147 -10.19 27.12 5.72
CA ARG A 147 -9.20 28.17 5.46
C ARG A 147 -9.37 28.87 4.11
N GLY A 148 -10.37 28.47 3.31
CA GLY A 148 -10.71 29.12 2.05
C GLY A 148 -9.89 28.65 0.85
N ALA A 149 -9.36 27.43 0.85
CA ALA A 149 -8.68 26.91 -0.31
C ALA A 149 -9.62 26.76 -1.53
N ASP A 150 -9.13 27.16 -2.71
CA ASP A 150 -9.80 27.01 -4.01
C ASP A 150 -9.16 25.90 -4.84
N SER A 151 -7.89 25.63 -4.59
CA SER A 151 -7.14 24.52 -5.21
C SER A 151 -6.69 23.54 -4.12
N LEU A 152 -7.11 22.28 -4.22
CA LEU A 152 -6.80 21.24 -3.26
C LEU A 152 -5.88 20.19 -3.89
N ILE A 153 -4.83 19.81 -3.17
CA ILE A 153 -3.91 18.73 -3.55
C ILE A 153 -4.13 17.58 -2.57
N LEU A 154 -4.49 16.40 -3.10
CA LEU A 154 -4.71 15.18 -2.32
C LEU A 154 -3.64 14.16 -2.68
N ASP A 155 -2.79 13.79 -1.70
CA ASP A 155 -1.71 12.82 -1.88
C ASP A 155 -2.15 11.45 -1.39
N GLU A 156 -2.35 10.48 -2.32
CA GLU A 156 -2.80 9.11 -2.08
C GLU A 156 -4.09 9.03 -1.20
N PRO A 157 -5.17 9.75 -1.56
CA PRO A 157 -6.31 9.92 -0.65
C PRO A 157 -7.12 8.65 -0.39
N THR A 158 -6.94 7.61 -1.18
CA THR A 158 -7.71 6.35 -1.11
C THR A 158 -6.90 5.18 -0.58
N ALA A 159 -5.65 5.41 -0.17
CA ALA A 159 -4.72 4.33 0.20
C ALA A 159 -5.23 3.43 1.35
N VAL A 160 -6.07 3.96 2.23
CA VAL A 160 -6.56 3.29 3.44
C VAL A 160 -8.09 3.21 3.51
N LEU A 161 -8.79 3.56 2.42
CA LEU A 161 -10.24 3.58 2.33
C LEU A 161 -10.79 2.27 1.76
N THR A 162 -11.97 1.89 2.22
CA THR A 162 -12.77 0.85 1.57
C THR A 162 -13.34 1.34 0.24
N PRO A 163 -13.76 0.46 -0.67
CA PRO A 163 -14.40 0.87 -1.92
C PRO A 163 -15.58 1.84 -1.74
N GLN A 164 -16.42 1.59 -0.73
CA GLN A 164 -17.59 2.42 -0.43
C GLN A 164 -17.19 3.83 0.07
N GLU A 165 -16.13 3.91 0.89
CA GLU A 165 -15.57 5.18 1.33
C GLU A 165 -14.89 5.93 0.18
N THR A 166 -14.25 5.21 -0.74
CA THR A 166 -13.66 5.77 -1.97
C THR A 166 -14.75 6.37 -2.86
N ASP A 167 -15.85 5.65 -3.12
CA ASP A 167 -17.00 6.15 -3.88
C ASP A 167 -17.55 7.44 -3.25
N LYS A 168 -17.70 7.47 -1.92
CA LYS A 168 -18.16 8.65 -1.17
C LYS A 168 -17.19 9.82 -1.32
N LEU A 169 -15.88 9.58 -1.21
CA LEU A 169 -14.85 10.60 -1.41
C LEU A 169 -14.91 11.18 -2.83
N PHE A 170 -15.04 10.34 -3.86
CA PHE A 170 -15.15 10.79 -5.24
C PHE A 170 -16.40 11.63 -5.49
N GLN A 171 -17.53 11.26 -4.86
CA GLN A 171 -18.72 12.10 -4.92
C GLN A 171 -18.50 13.48 -4.28
N ILE A 172 -17.82 13.53 -3.15
CA ILE A 172 -17.44 14.80 -2.48
C ILE A 172 -16.54 15.64 -3.39
N MET A 173 -15.57 15.04 -4.06
CA MET A 173 -14.67 15.73 -4.99
C MET A 173 -15.44 16.28 -6.20
N ARG A 174 -16.41 15.54 -6.73
CA ARG A 174 -17.32 16.02 -7.78
C ARG A 174 -18.18 17.21 -7.30
N ASN A 175 -18.65 17.17 -6.04
CA ASN A 175 -19.39 18.29 -5.44
C ASN A 175 -18.49 19.53 -5.28
N MET A 176 -17.24 19.36 -4.83
CA MET A 176 -16.26 20.46 -4.74
C MET A 176 -15.96 21.08 -6.12
N LYS A 177 -15.75 20.22 -7.14
CA LYS A 177 -15.58 20.67 -8.52
C LYS A 177 -16.79 21.46 -9.02
N ALA A 178 -18.02 20.99 -8.78
CA ALA A 178 -19.26 21.68 -9.16
C ALA A 178 -19.40 23.05 -8.48
N ASP A 179 -18.78 23.24 -7.31
CA ASP A 179 -18.68 24.53 -6.58
C ASP A 179 -17.49 25.38 -7.08
N GLY A 180 -16.83 25.01 -8.19
CA GLY A 180 -15.72 25.76 -8.79
C GLY A 180 -14.34 25.51 -8.18
N LYS A 181 -14.20 24.52 -7.26
CA LYS A 181 -12.89 24.14 -6.73
C LYS A 181 -12.10 23.34 -7.76
N SER A 182 -10.79 23.50 -7.77
CA SER A 182 -9.86 22.74 -8.60
C SER A 182 -9.11 21.73 -7.74
N LEU A 183 -8.93 20.49 -8.22
CA LEU A 183 -8.32 19.43 -7.45
C LEU A 183 -7.16 18.80 -8.21
N ILE A 184 -6.07 18.51 -7.50
CA ILE A 184 -5.00 17.62 -7.97
C ILE A 184 -5.01 16.37 -7.10
N ILE A 185 -5.07 15.20 -7.73
CA ILE A 185 -4.97 13.91 -7.05
C ILE A 185 -3.65 13.26 -7.43
N ILE A 186 -2.89 12.85 -6.43
CA ILE A 186 -1.75 11.97 -6.64
C ILE A 186 -2.22 10.57 -6.28
N THR A 187 -2.17 9.64 -7.22
CA THR A 187 -2.45 8.22 -6.99
C THR A 187 -1.69 7.36 -8.00
N HIS A 188 -1.51 6.10 -7.69
CA HIS A 188 -0.99 5.10 -8.62
C HIS A 188 -2.06 4.10 -9.08
N LYS A 189 -3.30 4.24 -8.58
CA LYS A 189 -4.43 3.37 -8.91
C LYS A 189 -5.14 3.87 -10.17
N LEU A 190 -4.87 3.24 -11.29
CA LEU A 190 -5.32 3.69 -12.61
C LEU A 190 -6.85 3.74 -12.75
N HIS A 191 -7.57 2.78 -12.16
CA HIS A 191 -9.03 2.76 -12.21
C HIS A 191 -9.66 3.96 -11.48
N GLU A 192 -9.06 4.41 -10.36
CA GLU A 192 -9.52 5.60 -9.64
C GLU A 192 -9.36 6.87 -10.48
N VAL A 193 -8.23 6.97 -11.17
CA VAL A 193 -7.94 8.06 -12.09
C VAL A 193 -8.97 8.13 -13.21
N LEU A 194 -9.28 7.00 -13.83
CA LEU A 194 -10.26 6.90 -14.90
C LEU A 194 -11.70 7.21 -14.46
N ASP A 195 -12.02 6.99 -13.16
CA ASP A 195 -13.35 7.29 -12.62
C ASP A 195 -13.54 8.75 -12.25
N VAL A 196 -12.54 9.41 -11.63
CA VAL A 196 -12.77 10.70 -10.95
C VAL A 196 -12.20 11.90 -11.71
N SER A 197 -11.16 11.72 -12.55
CA SER A 197 -10.42 12.82 -13.15
C SER A 197 -11.01 13.29 -14.48
N ASP A 198 -10.77 14.56 -14.82
CA ASP A 198 -11.05 15.11 -16.15
C ASP A 198 -9.86 14.89 -17.09
N ARG A 199 -8.66 15.02 -16.54
CA ARG A 199 -7.39 14.93 -17.25
C ARG A 199 -6.34 14.28 -16.38
N VAL A 200 -5.40 13.61 -17.03
CA VAL A 200 -4.31 12.87 -16.41
C VAL A 200 -2.99 13.41 -16.91
N ALA A 201 -2.14 13.87 -16.01
CA ALA A 201 -0.76 14.26 -16.30
C ALA A 201 0.21 13.19 -15.80
N VAL A 202 1.22 12.85 -16.59
CA VAL A 202 2.15 11.76 -16.28
C VAL A 202 3.56 12.30 -16.06
N LEU A 203 4.15 11.94 -14.90
CA LEU A 203 5.56 12.15 -14.58
C LEU A 203 6.32 10.82 -14.64
N ARG A 204 7.49 10.86 -15.27
CA ARG A 204 8.41 9.72 -15.32
C ARG A 204 9.86 10.18 -15.09
N LYS A 205 10.52 9.63 -14.06
CA LYS A 205 11.93 9.94 -13.74
C LYS A 205 12.24 11.43 -13.60
N GLY A 206 11.29 12.19 -13.03
CA GLY A 206 11.46 13.64 -12.85
C GLY A 206 11.12 14.49 -14.06
N GLU A 207 10.59 13.92 -15.13
CA GLU A 207 10.20 14.63 -16.35
C GLU A 207 8.69 14.57 -16.59
N TYR A 208 8.13 15.61 -17.19
CA TYR A 208 6.75 15.63 -17.64
C TYR A 208 6.65 14.97 -19.01
N ILE A 209 5.89 13.88 -19.08
CA ILE A 209 5.73 13.07 -20.30
C ILE A 209 4.61 13.62 -21.19
N GLY A 210 3.58 14.18 -20.56
CA GLY A 210 2.40 14.72 -21.24
C GLY A 210 1.15 14.58 -20.39
N ASP A 211 0.03 15.01 -20.94
CA ASP A 211 -1.29 14.83 -20.36
C ASP A 211 -2.29 14.33 -21.42
N VAL A 212 -3.33 13.70 -20.94
CA VAL A 212 -4.41 13.15 -21.77
C VAL A 212 -5.75 13.40 -21.06
N ALA A 213 -6.79 13.70 -21.84
CA ALA A 213 -8.15 13.74 -21.29
C ALA A 213 -8.57 12.33 -20.88
N THR A 214 -9.14 12.18 -19.69
CA THR A 214 -9.49 10.86 -19.13
C THR A 214 -10.40 10.04 -20.05
N LYS A 215 -11.34 10.69 -20.73
CA LYS A 215 -12.23 10.06 -21.72
C LYS A 215 -11.51 9.40 -22.91
N ASP A 216 -10.28 9.82 -23.20
CA ASP A 216 -9.45 9.36 -24.32
C ASP A 216 -8.32 8.41 -23.86
N ALA A 217 -8.31 8.04 -22.57
CA ALA A 217 -7.31 7.19 -21.95
C ALA A 217 -7.90 5.87 -21.46
N ASP A 218 -7.08 4.83 -21.42
CA ASP A 218 -7.35 3.56 -20.76
C ASP A 218 -6.18 3.16 -19.86
N GLN A 219 -6.35 2.10 -19.08
CA GLN A 219 -5.31 1.64 -18.15
C GLN A 219 -4.00 1.31 -18.86
N GLN A 220 -4.07 0.72 -20.06
CA GLN A 220 -2.90 0.32 -20.83
C GLN A 220 -2.10 1.55 -21.30
N SER A 221 -2.77 2.52 -21.93
CA SER A 221 -2.15 3.75 -22.42
C SER A 221 -1.51 4.57 -21.31
N LEU A 222 -2.18 4.68 -20.16
CA LEU A 222 -1.62 5.37 -18.98
C LEU A 222 -0.39 4.64 -18.44
N THR A 223 -0.43 3.31 -18.37
CA THR A 223 0.73 2.51 -17.96
C THR A 223 1.91 2.69 -18.92
N ASP A 224 1.66 2.61 -20.22
CA ASP A 224 2.70 2.79 -21.23
C ASP A 224 3.36 4.18 -21.13
N MET A 225 2.60 5.23 -20.83
CA MET A 225 3.13 6.56 -20.55
C MET A 225 3.99 6.58 -19.28
N MET A 226 3.54 5.92 -18.20
CA MET A 226 4.24 5.89 -16.92
C MET A 226 5.57 5.13 -16.99
N VAL A 227 5.58 3.99 -17.66
CA VAL A 227 6.74 3.08 -17.76
C VAL A 227 7.66 3.45 -18.94
N GLY A 228 7.08 3.89 -20.06
CA GLY A 228 7.79 4.30 -21.28
C GLY A 228 7.97 3.20 -22.32
N HIS A 229 7.39 2.05 -22.10
CA HIS A 229 7.27 0.95 -23.06
C HIS A 229 6.00 0.15 -22.73
N SER A 230 5.53 -0.64 -23.68
CA SER A 230 4.34 -1.46 -23.43
C SER A 230 4.62 -2.55 -22.39
N VAL A 231 3.73 -2.64 -21.39
CA VAL A 231 3.77 -3.63 -20.31
C VAL A 231 2.46 -4.39 -20.31
N SER A 232 2.53 -5.72 -20.24
CA SER A 232 1.33 -6.52 -20.05
C SER A 232 0.82 -6.37 -18.62
N LEU A 233 -0.39 -5.85 -18.47
CA LEU A 233 -1.09 -5.71 -17.19
C LEU A 233 -1.95 -6.96 -16.87
N ASN A 234 -1.67 -8.09 -17.50
CA ASN A 234 -2.41 -9.32 -17.26
C ASN A 234 -1.73 -10.17 -16.19
N ILE A 235 -2.45 -10.49 -15.12
CA ILE A 235 -2.03 -11.52 -14.15
C ILE A 235 -2.57 -12.85 -14.65
N ASP A 236 -1.69 -13.73 -15.11
CA ASP A 236 -2.08 -15.08 -15.48
C ASP A 236 -2.49 -15.86 -14.23
N ARG A 237 -3.77 -16.26 -14.18
CA ARG A 237 -4.34 -17.04 -13.08
C ARG A 237 -4.90 -18.36 -13.59
N PRO A 238 -4.07 -19.37 -13.83
CA PRO A 238 -4.55 -20.71 -14.17
C PRO A 238 -5.41 -21.29 -13.05
N ASP A 239 -6.26 -22.25 -13.41
CA ASP A 239 -7.08 -22.94 -12.42
C ASP A 239 -6.23 -23.68 -11.40
N PRO A 240 -6.65 -23.71 -10.12
CA PRO A 240 -5.95 -24.48 -9.11
C PRO A 240 -6.01 -25.98 -9.40
N VAL A 241 -4.86 -26.67 -9.25
CA VAL A 241 -4.74 -28.09 -9.57
C VAL A 241 -4.32 -28.86 -8.30
N ASN A 242 -4.94 -30.01 -8.08
CA ASN A 242 -4.62 -30.89 -6.92
C ASN A 242 -4.69 -30.17 -5.58
N VAL A 243 -5.79 -29.40 -5.37
CA VAL A 243 -6.02 -28.65 -4.15
C VAL A 243 -6.16 -29.56 -2.94
N THR A 244 -5.22 -29.44 -2.00
CA THR A 244 -5.22 -30.22 -0.76
C THR A 244 -4.85 -29.32 0.41
N PRO A 245 -5.43 -29.53 1.61
CA PRO A 245 -5.07 -28.73 2.80
C PRO A 245 -3.56 -28.77 3.07
N ARG A 246 -2.97 -27.59 3.35
CA ARG A 246 -1.57 -27.45 3.75
C ARG A 246 -1.42 -26.86 5.13
N LEU A 247 -2.22 -25.80 5.44
CA LEU A 247 -2.37 -25.26 6.78
C LEU A 247 -3.85 -25.17 7.11
N VAL A 248 -4.22 -25.62 8.30
CA VAL A 248 -5.56 -25.44 8.88
C VAL A 248 -5.41 -24.63 10.15
N LEU A 249 -6.02 -23.44 10.17
CA LEU A 249 -6.14 -22.60 11.35
C LEU A 249 -7.50 -22.84 11.96
N ASP A 250 -7.53 -23.07 13.29
CA ASP A 250 -8.74 -23.31 14.02
C ASP A 250 -8.73 -22.54 15.35
N GLY A 251 -9.65 -21.57 15.49
CA GLY A 251 -9.85 -20.76 16.68
C GLY A 251 -8.64 -19.89 17.07
N LEU A 252 -7.82 -19.44 16.12
CA LEU A 252 -6.59 -18.70 16.40
C LEU A 252 -6.87 -17.37 17.07
N THR A 253 -6.34 -17.18 18.30
CA THR A 253 -6.47 -15.93 19.07
C THR A 253 -5.09 -15.44 19.48
N VAL A 254 -4.86 -14.13 19.28
CA VAL A 254 -3.56 -13.47 19.47
C VAL A 254 -3.76 -12.14 20.19
N PHE A 255 -2.90 -11.85 21.17
CA PHE A 255 -2.85 -10.56 21.87
C PHE A 255 -1.50 -9.89 21.62
N ASP A 256 -1.49 -8.57 21.54
CA ASP A 256 -0.24 -7.79 21.49
C ASP A 256 0.37 -7.64 22.89
N GLU A 257 1.54 -6.97 22.95
CA GLU A 257 2.28 -6.72 24.20
C GLU A 257 1.50 -5.85 25.20
N LEU A 258 0.51 -5.09 24.75
CA LEU A 258 -0.37 -4.27 25.56
C LEU A 258 -1.64 -4.99 26.00
N GLY A 259 -1.80 -6.28 25.63
CA GLY A 259 -2.97 -7.08 25.92
C GLY A 259 -4.18 -6.79 25.03
N VAL A 260 -3.99 -6.06 23.92
CA VAL A 260 -5.06 -5.83 22.95
C VAL A 260 -5.19 -7.07 22.06
N LYS A 261 -6.41 -7.57 21.90
CA LYS A 261 -6.70 -8.70 21.03
C LYS A 261 -6.55 -8.30 19.57
N ARG A 262 -5.57 -8.86 18.87
CA ARG A 262 -5.27 -8.60 17.46
C ARG A 262 -5.91 -9.60 16.52
N LEU A 263 -6.04 -10.86 16.96
CA LEU A 263 -6.83 -11.89 16.28
C LEU A 263 -7.78 -12.52 17.28
N ASP A 264 -9.00 -12.80 16.84
CA ASP A 264 -10.07 -13.36 17.67
C ASP A 264 -10.77 -14.50 16.95
N ASN A 265 -10.52 -15.74 17.39
CA ASN A 265 -11.15 -16.95 16.90
C ASN A 265 -11.05 -17.13 15.36
N VAL A 266 -9.88 -16.86 14.78
CA VAL A 266 -9.65 -16.92 13.33
C VAL A 266 -9.52 -18.37 12.87
N SER A 267 -10.39 -18.79 11.92
CA SER A 267 -10.42 -20.15 11.38
C SER A 267 -10.55 -20.12 9.86
N PHE A 268 -9.63 -20.78 9.15
CA PHE A 268 -9.67 -21.02 7.69
C PHE A 268 -8.61 -22.03 7.27
N THR A 269 -8.67 -22.46 6.01
CA THR A 269 -7.71 -23.43 5.44
C THR A 269 -6.93 -22.78 4.31
N VAL A 270 -5.62 -22.97 4.29
CA VAL A 270 -4.71 -22.65 3.19
C VAL A 270 -4.39 -23.95 2.44
N ASN A 271 -4.67 -23.99 1.16
CA ASN A 271 -4.47 -25.22 0.35
C ASN A 271 -3.22 -25.10 -0.53
N ALA A 272 -2.63 -26.25 -0.79
CA ALA A 272 -1.63 -26.42 -1.85
C ALA A 272 -2.27 -26.17 -3.21
N GLY A 273 -1.50 -25.60 -4.16
CA GLY A 273 -1.97 -25.37 -5.52
C GLY A 273 -2.96 -24.21 -5.68
N GLU A 274 -3.13 -23.37 -4.65
CA GLU A 274 -3.93 -22.15 -4.73
C GLU A 274 -3.16 -20.93 -4.17
N VAL A 275 -3.58 -19.75 -4.60
CA VAL A 275 -3.23 -18.48 -3.97
C VAL A 275 -4.41 -18.04 -3.12
N LEU A 276 -4.22 -18.00 -1.79
CA LEU A 276 -5.16 -17.48 -0.83
C LEU A 276 -4.84 -16.02 -0.53
N GLY A 277 -5.73 -15.11 -0.94
CA GLY A 277 -5.65 -13.69 -0.59
C GLY A 277 -6.10 -13.45 0.85
N VAL A 278 -5.52 -12.44 1.51
CA VAL A 278 -5.99 -11.94 2.79
C VAL A 278 -6.27 -10.45 2.64
N ALA A 279 -7.54 -10.09 2.68
CA ALA A 279 -8.02 -8.70 2.61
C ALA A 279 -8.39 -8.19 4.01
N GLY A 280 -8.41 -6.87 4.18
CA GLY A 280 -8.86 -6.20 5.39
C GLY A 280 -8.34 -4.76 5.45
N VAL A 281 -9.01 -3.88 6.17
CA VAL A 281 -8.51 -2.52 6.44
C VAL A 281 -7.24 -2.60 7.30
N ALA A 282 -6.40 -1.59 7.21
CA ALA A 282 -5.15 -1.53 7.98
C ALA A 282 -5.43 -1.71 9.48
N GLY A 283 -4.70 -2.62 10.12
CA GLY A 283 -4.88 -2.95 11.55
C GLY A 283 -5.92 -4.04 11.84
N SER A 284 -6.49 -4.70 10.83
CA SER A 284 -7.41 -5.83 11.04
C SER A 284 -6.72 -7.16 11.39
N GLY A 285 -5.40 -7.16 11.67
CA GLY A 285 -4.68 -8.36 12.13
C GLY A 285 -3.94 -9.14 11.06
N GLN A 286 -3.85 -8.63 9.82
CA GLN A 286 -3.18 -9.33 8.71
C GLN A 286 -1.71 -9.64 9.00
N ARG A 287 -0.99 -8.69 9.59
CA ARG A 287 0.42 -8.84 9.96
C ARG A 287 0.57 -9.87 11.06
N GLU A 288 -0.18 -9.73 12.14
CA GLU A 288 -0.18 -10.63 13.29
C GLU A 288 -0.53 -12.06 12.88
N LEU A 289 -1.44 -12.23 11.91
CA LEU A 289 -1.78 -13.53 11.34
C LEU A 289 -0.56 -14.23 10.72
N LEU A 290 0.14 -13.55 9.80
CA LEU A 290 1.30 -14.16 9.13
C LEU A 290 2.48 -14.38 10.10
N GLU A 291 2.75 -13.43 10.99
CA GLU A 291 3.80 -13.53 11.99
C GLU A 291 3.53 -14.67 12.99
N SER A 292 2.26 -14.88 13.39
CA SER A 292 1.86 -15.99 14.28
C SER A 292 2.07 -17.35 13.60
N ILE A 293 1.66 -17.49 12.33
CA ILE A 293 1.89 -18.73 11.55
C ILE A 293 3.39 -18.98 11.40
N ALA A 294 4.19 -17.93 11.20
CA ALA A 294 5.64 -18.04 11.07
C ALA A 294 6.37 -18.33 12.40
N GLY A 295 5.67 -18.36 13.53
CA GLY A 295 6.26 -18.54 14.87
C GLY A 295 6.97 -17.32 15.40
N LEU A 296 6.70 -16.12 14.83
CA LEU A 296 7.29 -14.84 15.23
C LEU A 296 6.42 -14.08 16.25
N TYR A 297 5.16 -14.48 16.42
CA TYR A 297 4.20 -13.86 17.32
C TYR A 297 3.49 -14.93 18.16
N PRO A 298 3.35 -14.74 19.51
CA PRO A 298 2.79 -15.76 20.37
C PRO A 298 1.30 -15.95 20.14
N ILE A 299 0.87 -17.21 20.05
CA ILE A 299 -0.53 -17.61 19.93
C ILE A 299 -1.09 -17.90 21.33
N ALA A 300 -2.19 -17.23 21.72
CA ALA A 300 -2.81 -17.40 23.03
C ALA A 300 -3.73 -18.62 23.09
N SER A 301 -4.48 -18.89 22.01
CA SER A 301 -5.34 -20.07 21.90
C SER A 301 -5.60 -20.44 20.45
N GLY A 302 -6.16 -21.63 20.22
CA GLY A 302 -6.40 -22.20 18.90
C GLY A 302 -5.26 -23.11 18.42
N SER A 303 -5.31 -23.49 17.16
CA SER A 303 -4.30 -24.34 16.54
C SER A 303 -3.93 -23.91 15.12
N VAL A 304 -2.68 -24.20 14.71
CA VAL A 304 -2.19 -24.09 13.34
C VAL A 304 -1.63 -25.45 12.95
N THR A 305 -2.42 -26.22 12.21
CA THR A 305 -2.05 -27.58 11.82
C THR A 305 -1.46 -27.59 10.42
N TYR A 306 -0.19 -27.98 10.31
CA TYR A 306 0.50 -28.21 9.05
C TYR A 306 0.30 -29.65 8.59
N TYR A 307 0.06 -29.85 7.29
CA TYR A 307 -0.06 -31.13 6.61
C TYR A 307 1.18 -31.34 5.73
N ASP A 308 1.99 -32.36 6.06
CA ASP A 308 3.21 -32.66 5.31
C ASP A 308 2.86 -33.21 3.91
N PRO A 309 3.40 -32.63 2.83
CA PRO A 309 3.14 -33.13 1.48
C PRO A 309 3.76 -34.49 1.18
N ALA A 310 4.79 -34.89 1.94
CA ALA A 310 5.53 -36.13 1.67
C ALA A 310 4.84 -37.38 2.21
N ASP A 311 4.25 -37.31 3.42
CA ASP A 311 3.68 -38.47 4.11
C ASP A 311 2.27 -38.24 4.70
N GLY A 312 1.70 -37.01 4.49
CA GLY A 312 0.36 -36.65 4.99
C GLY A 312 0.28 -36.49 6.50
N LYS A 313 1.38 -36.60 7.25
CA LYS A 313 1.37 -36.37 8.69
C LYS A 313 1.03 -34.92 9.04
N THR A 314 0.40 -34.77 10.17
CA THR A 314 0.02 -33.44 10.69
C THR A 314 0.91 -33.01 11.84
N LYS A 315 1.15 -31.70 11.94
CA LYS A 315 1.90 -31.09 13.01
C LYS A 315 1.27 -29.76 13.44
N ASN A 316 1.04 -29.59 14.74
CA ASN A 316 0.60 -28.30 15.27
C ASN A 316 1.85 -27.39 15.45
N LEU A 317 1.76 -26.16 14.92
CA LEU A 317 2.84 -25.18 14.95
C LEU A 317 2.79 -24.26 16.17
N VAL A 318 1.72 -24.32 16.97
CA VAL A 318 1.56 -23.44 18.16
C VAL A 318 2.67 -23.71 19.16
N GLY A 319 3.30 -22.62 19.62
CA GLY A 319 4.44 -22.69 20.56
C GLY A 319 5.80 -23.03 19.93
N MET A 320 5.86 -23.19 18.62
CA MET A 320 7.12 -23.41 17.88
C MET A 320 7.69 -22.07 17.41
N ASP A 321 8.98 -21.86 17.66
CA ASP A 321 9.70 -20.76 17.02
C ASP A 321 10.09 -21.08 15.56
N PRO A 322 10.53 -20.10 14.75
CA PRO A 322 10.90 -20.34 13.34
C PRO A 322 12.01 -21.40 13.16
N MET A 323 12.90 -21.53 14.14
CA MET A 323 13.97 -22.54 14.09
C MET A 323 13.44 -23.93 14.38
N ASP A 324 12.47 -24.06 15.29
CA ASP A 324 11.86 -25.34 15.63
C ASP A 324 10.94 -25.83 14.50
N ILE A 325 10.19 -24.90 13.85
CA ILE A 325 9.44 -25.18 12.62
C ILE A 325 10.39 -25.76 11.57
N ARG A 326 11.53 -25.12 11.32
CA ARG A 326 12.53 -25.57 10.35
C ARG A 326 13.18 -26.91 10.72
N LYS A 327 13.59 -27.10 12.01
CA LYS A 327 14.17 -28.39 12.50
C LYS A 327 13.19 -29.54 12.35
N SER A 328 11.92 -29.24 12.37
CA SER A 328 10.85 -30.22 12.18
C SER A 328 10.63 -30.64 10.74
N GLY A 329 11.45 -30.15 9.79
CA GLY A 329 11.35 -30.48 8.38
C GLY A 329 10.28 -29.71 7.63
N ILE A 330 9.63 -28.73 8.28
CA ILE A 330 8.58 -27.94 7.65
C ILE A 330 9.21 -26.88 6.75
N ALA A 331 8.95 -27.00 5.45
CA ALA A 331 9.41 -26.05 4.44
C ALA A 331 8.42 -24.87 4.31
N MET A 332 8.61 -23.86 5.14
CA MET A 332 7.81 -22.63 5.13
C MET A 332 8.69 -21.43 4.89
N SER A 333 8.27 -20.55 3.97
CA SER A 333 8.91 -19.27 3.65
C SER A 333 7.99 -18.12 3.94
N PHE A 334 8.56 -17.05 4.49
CA PHE A 334 7.86 -15.80 4.81
C PHE A 334 8.57 -14.59 4.23
N VAL A 335 7.84 -13.81 3.43
CA VAL A 335 8.26 -12.52 2.87
C VAL A 335 7.56 -11.43 3.68
N PRO A 336 8.24 -10.81 4.67
CA PRO A 336 7.64 -9.78 5.52
C PRO A 336 7.49 -8.44 4.79
N GLU A 337 6.63 -7.58 5.32
CA GLU A 337 6.47 -6.19 4.86
C GLU A 337 7.76 -5.39 5.05
N ASP A 338 8.40 -5.51 6.23
CA ASP A 338 9.69 -4.88 6.49
C ASP A 338 10.84 -5.68 5.87
N ARG A 339 11.21 -5.28 4.66
CA ARG A 339 12.21 -5.94 3.82
C ARG A 339 13.60 -5.96 4.44
N LEU A 340 14.00 -4.89 5.14
CA LEU A 340 15.36 -4.71 5.68
C LEU A 340 15.46 -4.87 7.20
N GLY A 341 14.34 -4.76 7.94
CA GLY A 341 14.30 -5.05 9.38
C GLY A 341 14.11 -6.52 9.68
N MET A 342 13.25 -7.21 8.89
CA MET A 342 12.91 -8.62 9.11
C MET A 342 13.36 -9.53 7.96
N GLY A 343 13.33 -9.04 6.72
CA GLY A 343 13.56 -9.86 5.53
C GLY A 343 15.04 -10.10 5.23
N LEU A 344 15.81 -9.05 5.01
CA LEU A 344 17.22 -9.07 4.60
C LEU A 344 18.09 -8.27 5.55
N VAL A 345 19.37 -8.67 5.64
CA VAL A 345 20.38 -7.86 6.35
C VAL A 345 20.91 -6.79 5.40
N GLY A 346 20.49 -5.54 5.61
CA GLY A 346 20.74 -4.41 4.70
C GLY A 346 22.22 -4.11 4.42
N SER A 347 23.13 -4.39 5.36
CA SER A 347 24.59 -4.20 5.21
C SER A 347 25.27 -5.27 4.37
N MET A 348 24.62 -6.43 4.18
CA MET A 348 25.14 -7.54 3.37
C MET A 348 24.71 -7.41 1.91
N GLY A 349 25.48 -8.00 0.99
CA GLY A 349 25.09 -8.20 -0.40
C GLY A 349 24.17 -9.42 -0.56
N MET A 350 23.79 -9.71 -1.80
CA MET A 350 22.95 -10.87 -2.14
C MET A 350 23.54 -12.17 -1.64
N THR A 351 24.81 -12.46 -1.95
CA THR A 351 25.50 -13.69 -1.51
C THR A 351 25.45 -13.88 0.00
N GLY A 352 25.69 -12.81 0.78
CA GLY A 352 25.60 -12.86 2.24
C GLY A 352 24.19 -13.18 2.73
N ASN A 353 23.18 -12.57 2.13
CA ASN A 353 21.77 -12.82 2.46
C ASN A 353 21.32 -14.24 2.08
N MET A 354 21.81 -14.82 0.97
CA MET A 354 21.54 -16.23 0.61
C MET A 354 22.20 -17.19 1.63
N MET A 355 23.40 -16.86 2.10
CA MET A 355 24.11 -17.67 3.08
C MET A 355 23.37 -17.77 4.42
N LEU A 356 22.60 -16.76 4.84
CA LEU A 356 21.78 -16.81 6.06
C LEU A 356 20.78 -17.98 6.09
N ARG A 357 20.34 -18.45 4.94
CA ARG A 357 19.43 -19.61 4.80
C ARG A 357 20.16 -20.96 4.67
N SER A 358 21.46 -20.96 4.34
CA SER A 358 22.20 -22.19 3.98
C SER A 358 23.46 -22.43 4.84
N TRP A 359 23.84 -21.56 5.77
CA TRP A 359 25.08 -21.66 6.54
C TRP A 359 25.27 -22.98 7.32
N ARG A 360 24.16 -23.65 7.69
CA ARG A 360 24.20 -24.96 8.36
C ARG A 360 24.31 -26.16 7.42
N LYS A 361 24.22 -25.95 6.09
CA LYS A 361 24.32 -27.05 5.09
C LYS A 361 25.78 -27.43 4.79
N GLY A 362 26.77 -26.69 5.30
CA GLY A 362 28.19 -27.00 5.17
C GLY A 362 28.63 -28.15 6.08
N HIS A 363 29.69 -28.86 5.67
CA HIS A 363 30.33 -29.92 6.46
C HIS A 363 31.58 -29.37 7.15
N GLY A 364 31.68 -29.56 8.47
CA GLY A 364 32.84 -29.16 9.27
C GLY A 364 32.80 -27.68 9.75
N VAL A 365 34.00 -27.11 9.99
CA VAL A 365 34.18 -25.73 10.52
C VAL A 365 34.21 -24.66 9.46
N PHE A 366 34.18 -25.02 8.18
CA PHE A 366 34.22 -24.05 7.08
C PHE A 366 32.82 -23.81 6.48
N LEU A 367 32.53 -22.55 6.18
CA LEU A 367 31.29 -22.15 5.51
C LEU A 367 31.39 -22.44 4.00
N ASN A 368 30.43 -23.16 3.45
CA ASN A 368 30.28 -23.28 1.99
C ASN A 368 29.72 -21.94 1.44
N ARG A 369 30.54 -21.21 0.67
CA ARG A 369 30.17 -19.96 0.03
C ARG A 369 29.72 -20.13 -1.41
N LYS A 370 30.06 -21.26 -2.04
CA LYS A 370 29.79 -21.49 -3.46
C LYS A 370 28.29 -21.55 -3.75
N ASP A 371 27.53 -22.39 -3.02
CA ASP A 371 26.11 -22.54 -3.25
C ASP A 371 25.33 -21.20 -3.04
N PRO A 372 25.60 -20.39 -1.97
CA PRO A 372 25.02 -19.06 -1.85
C PRO A 372 25.39 -18.07 -2.96
N GLU A 373 26.62 -18.17 -3.50
CA GLU A 373 27.08 -17.34 -4.60
C GLU A 373 26.40 -17.72 -5.91
N ASP A 374 26.35 -19.00 -6.22
CA ASP A 374 25.65 -19.55 -7.39
C ASP A 374 24.15 -19.19 -7.35
N LEU A 375 23.50 -19.27 -6.17
CA LEU A 375 22.12 -18.84 -5.98
C LEU A 375 21.96 -17.34 -6.18
N ALA A 376 22.87 -16.52 -5.64
CA ALA A 376 22.83 -15.08 -5.82
C ALA A 376 22.99 -14.68 -7.29
N GLN A 377 23.90 -15.33 -8.03
CA GLN A 377 24.10 -15.13 -9.47
C GLN A 377 22.85 -15.51 -10.26
N ARG A 378 22.23 -16.66 -9.95
CA ARG A 378 21.00 -17.09 -10.59
C ARG A 378 19.85 -16.08 -10.37
N ILE A 379 19.59 -15.66 -9.12
CA ILE A 379 18.56 -14.65 -8.80
C ILE A 379 18.87 -13.32 -9.50
N TRP A 380 20.13 -12.91 -9.56
CA TRP A 380 20.55 -11.70 -10.25
C TRP A 380 20.16 -11.73 -11.73
N GLN A 381 20.38 -12.86 -12.40
CA GLN A 381 20.09 -13.03 -13.82
C GLN A 381 18.60 -13.27 -14.10
N GLU A 382 17.96 -14.23 -13.37
CA GLU A 382 16.57 -14.63 -13.63
C GLU A 382 15.55 -13.53 -13.28
N LEU A 383 15.82 -12.76 -12.21
CA LEU A 383 14.93 -11.68 -11.78
C LEU A 383 15.41 -10.29 -12.23
N GLU A 384 16.44 -10.22 -13.08
CA GLU A 384 16.97 -8.97 -13.61
C GLU A 384 17.23 -7.93 -12.50
N VAL A 385 17.92 -8.33 -11.43
CA VAL A 385 18.22 -7.44 -10.30
C VAL A 385 19.25 -6.41 -10.71
N VAL A 386 18.92 -5.13 -10.65
CA VAL A 386 19.84 -4.05 -10.99
C VAL A 386 20.76 -3.76 -9.81
N THR A 387 22.01 -4.23 -9.90
CA THR A 387 23.06 -4.06 -8.88
C THR A 387 24.45 -4.11 -9.52
N PRO A 388 25.46 -3.38 -8.99
CA PRO A 388 26.83 -3.46 -9.50
C PRO A 388 27.47 -4.84 -9.33
N SER A 389 27.09 -5.59 -8.28
CA SER A 389 27.61 -6.95 -7.98
C SER A 389 26.73 -7.64 -6.93
N THR A 390 26.87 -8.97 -6.80
CA THR A 390 26.19 -9.77 -5.76
C THR A 390 26.70 -9.47 -4.34
N SER A 391 27.85 -8.81 -4.20
CA SER A 391 28.40 -8.34 -2.91
C SER A 391 27.97 -6.94 -2.52
N PHE A 392 27.31 -6.18 -3.43
CA PHE A 392 26.85 -4.83 -3.15
C PHE A 392 25.77 -4.83 -2.07
N PRO A 393 25.87 -3.96 -1.01
CA PRO A 393 24.93 -3.95 0.10
C PRO A 393 23.47 -3.71 -0.35
N VAL A 394 22.55 -4.61 0.03
CA VAL A 394 21.16 -4.56 -0.46
C VAL A 394 20.42 -3.27 -0.04
N ARG A 395 20.79 -2.65 1.09
CA ARG A 395 20.22 -1.35 1.53
C ARG A 395 20.48 -0.19 0.56
N ARG A 396 21.41 -0.35 -0.39
CA ARG A 396 21.74 0.66 -1.42
C ARG A 396 21.05 0.40 -2.75
N MET A 397 20.30 -0.69 -2.85
CA MET A 397 19.49 -1.02 -4.03
C MET A 397 18.15 -0.29 -3.95
N SER A 398 17.44 -0.17 -5.09
CA SER A 398 16.05 0.28 -5.09
C SER A 398 15.14 -0.71 -4.37
N GLY A 399 13.98 -0.25 -3.87
CA GLY A 399 13.01 -1.10 -3.17
C GLY A 399 12.58 -2.31 -4.00
N GLY A 400 12.39 -2.16 -5.31
CA GLY A 400 12.07 -3.26 -6.22
C GLY A 400 13.17 -4.32 -6.29
N ASN A 401 14.43 -3.89 -6.38
CA ASN A 401 15.56 -4.84 -6.40
C ASN A 401 15.74 -5.55 -5.06
N VAL A 402 15.56 -4.86 -3.93
CA VAL A 402 15.54 -5.49 -2.60
C VAL A 402 14.47 -6.56 -2.53
N GLN A 403 13.26 -6.28 -3.04
CA GLN A 403 12.15 -7.21 -3.06
C GLN A 403 12.40 -8.44 -3.93
N LYS A 404 12.94 -8.25 -5.14
CA LYS A 404 13.35 -9.36 -6.03
C LYS A 404 14.35 -10.29 -5.34
N VAL A 405 15.33 -9.72 -4.63
CA VAL A 405 16.31 -10.51 -3.86
C VAL A 405 15.64 -11.29 -2.73
N LEU A 406 14.73 -10.68 -1.99
CA LEU A 406 14.02 -11.29 -0.88
C LEU A 406 13.11 -12.43 -1.36
N VAL A 407 12.24 -12.17 -2.33
CA VAL A 407 11.31 -13.15 -2.89
C VAL A 407 12.07 -14.31 -3.55
N GLY A 408 13.10 -14.00 -4.35
CA GLY A 408 13.95 -15.01 -4.98
C GLY A 408 14.62 -15.92 -3.96
N ARG A 409 15.13 -15.38 -2.84
CA ARG A 409 15.70 -16.16 -1.74
C ARG A 409 14.68 -17.12 -1.11
N GLU A 410 13.47 -16.63 -0.83
CA GLU A 410 12.45 -17.43 -0.16
C GLU A 410 11.87 -18.52 -1.07
N ILE A 411 11.66 -18.22 -2.35
CA ILE A 411 11.23 -19.22 -3.36
C ILE A 411 12.29 -20.32 -3.55
N ALA A 412 13.57 -19.96 -3.56
CA ALA A 412 14.68 -20.90 -3.73
C ALA A 412 14.82 -21.92 -2.58
N GLN A 413 14.11 -21.70 -1.46
CA GLN A 413 14.04 -22.71 -0.39
C GLN A 413 13.09 -23.88 -0.74
N ALA A 414 12.42 -23.87 -1.90
CA ALA A 414 11.39 -24.82 -2.30
C ALA A 414 10.34 -25.04 -1.19
N PRO A 415 9.64 -23.97 -0.74
CA PRO A 415 8.72 -24.07 0.38
C PRO A 415 7.48 -24.91 0.02
N ALA A 416 6.87 -25.56 1.03
CA ALA A 416 5.54 -26.13 0.91
C ALA A 416 4.45 -25.06 1.18
N VAL A 417 4.83 -24.01 1.93
CA VAL A 417 4.00 -22.82 2.22
C VAL A 417 4.82 -21.57 1.98
N LEU A 418 4.32 -20.66 1.15
CA LEU A 418 4.90 -19.35 0.89
C LEU A 418 3.92 -18.28 1.36
N MET A 419 4.31 -17.49 2.35
CA MET A 419 3.51 -16.38 2.87
C MET A 419 4.15 -15.05 2.48
N THR A 420 3.36 -14.11 2.01
CA THR A 420 3.83 -12.78 1.61
C THR A 420 2.98 -11.68 2.22
N ALA A 421 3.62 -10.75 2.93
CA ALA A 421 2.99 -9.56 3.49
C ALA A 421 3.34 -8.34 2.63
N TYR A 422 2.35 -7.78 1.94
CA TYR A 422 2.49 -6.55 1.16
C TYR A 422 3.70 -6.56 0.21
N ALA A 423 3.90 -7.69 -0.47
CA ALA A 423 5.11 -7.98 -1.24
C ALA A 423 5.41 -6.96 -2.35
N VAL A 424 4.40 -6.25 -2.84
CA VAL A 424 4.54 -5.28 -3.95
C VAL A 424 4.40 -3.81 -3.50
N ARG A 425 4.15 -3.56 -2.22
CA ARG A 425 3.93 -2.20 -1.72
C ARG A 425 5.12 -1.29 -2.03
N GLY A 426 4.84 -0.15 -2.68
CA GLY A 426 5.86 0.83 -3.02
C GLY A 426 6.83 0.41 -4.13
N LEU A 427 6.48 -0.59 -4.94
CA LEU A 427 7.24 -1.01 -6.12
C LEU A 427 6.72 -0.32 -7.38
N ASP A 428 7.53 -0.39 -8.44
CA ASP A 428 7.11 -0.05 -9.79
C ASP A 428 6.22 -1.16 -10.37
N ILE A 429 5.45 -0.81 -11.42
CA ILE A 429 4.49 -1.71 -12.05
C ILE A 429 5.15 -2.99 -12.55
N ASN A 430 6.27 -2.89 -13.28
CA ASN A 430 6.97 -4.05 -13.83
C ASN A 430 7.43 -5.03 -12.74
N THR A 431 8.02 -4.50 -11.66
CA THR A 431 8.45 -5.33 -10.54
C THR A 431 7.26 -6.00 -9.85
N SER A 432 6.14 -5.31 -9.73
CA SER A 432 4.92 -5.87 -9.12
C SER A 432 4.39 -7.06 -9.93
N TYR A 433 4.26 -6.93 -11.25
CA TYR A 433 3.83 -8.03 -12.12
C TYR A 433 4.82 -9.18 -12.16
N THR A 434 6.13 -8.91 -12.10
CA THR A 434 7.15 -9.95 -11.93
C THR A 434 6.89 -10.77 -10.66
N ILE A 435 6.58 -10.12 -9.53
CA ILE A 435 6.27 -10.79 -8.28
C ILE A 435 4.98 -11.62 -8.39
N TYR A 436 3.90 -11.08 -9.00
CA TYR A 436 2.64 -11.83 -9.19
C TYR A 436 2.87 -13.09 -10.00
N ASN A 437 3.60 -13.02 -11.11
CA ASN A 437 3.93 -14.16 -11.94
C ASN A 437 4.73 -15.22 -11.15
N LEU A 438 5.71 -14.79 -10.33
CA LEU A 438 6.45 -15.70 -9.46
C LEU A 438 5.54 -16.42 -8.46
N LEU A 439 4.55 -15.73 -7.87
CA LEU A 439 3.59 -16.35 -6.95
C LEU A 439 2.70 -17.37 -7.68
N THR A 440 2.23 -17.04 -8.88
CA THR A 440 1.45 -17.94 -9.73
C THR A 440 2.28 -19.19 -10.12
N GLU A 441 3.55 -19.02 -10.47
CA GLU A 441 4.44 -20.16 -10.72
C GLU A 441 4.59 -21.09 -9.50
N GLN A 442 4.66 -20.52 -8.28
CA GLN A 442 4.75 -21.34 -7.07
C GLN A 442 3.44 -22.12 -6.84
N LYS A 443 2.28 -21.48 -7.04
CA LYS A 443 0.98 -22.16 -7.03
C LYS A 443 0.96 -23.36 -7.98
N MET A 444 1.43 -23.17 -9.24
CA MET A 444 1.45 -24.22 -10.26
C MET A 444 2.40 -25.39 -9.91
N LYS A 445 3.39 -25.14 -9.05
CA LYS A 445 4.25 -26.18 -8.46
C LYS A 445 3.61 -26.90 -7.27
N GLY A 446 2.34 -26.59 -6.93
CA GLY A 446 1.62 -27.20 -5.81
C GLY A 446 1.97 -26.60 -4.46
N ILE A 447 2.59 -25.41 -4.41
CA ILE A 447 2.88 -24.70 -3.18
C ILE A 447 1.60 -23.99 -2.69
N ALA A 448 1.38 -23.98 -1.39
CA ALA A 448 0.34 -23.17 -0.77
C ALA A 448 0.84 -21.74 -0.65
N VAL A 449 0.19 -20.78 -1.32
CA VAL A 449 0.59 -19.38 -1.34
C VAL A 449 -0.43 -18.55 -0.58
N MET A 450 0.03 -17.77 0.43
CA MET A 450 -0.76 -16.73 1.09
C MET A 450 -0.26 -15.36 0.66
N TYR A 451 -1.16 -14.53 0.16
CA TYR A 451 -0.86 -13.18 -0.30
C TYR A 451 -1.69 -12.15 0.47
N VAL A 452 -1.04 -11.30 1.26
CA VAL A 452 -1.64 -10.12 1.88
C VAL A 452 -1.36 -8.92 0.98
N GLY A 453 -2.41 -8.26 0.51
CA GLY A 453 -2.33 -7.08 -0.36
C GLY A 453 -3.32 -5.99 0.03
N GLU A 454 -3.05 -4.76 -0.39
CA GLU A 454 -3.92 -3.58 -0.17
C GLU A 454 -4.88 -3.35 -1.35
N ASP A 455 -4.49 -3.80 -2.55
CA ASP A 455 -5.24 -3.57 -3.77
C ASP A 455 -6.21 -4.71 -4.03
N LEU A 456 -7.52 -4.41 -3.96
CA LEU A 456 -8.58 -5.39 -4.18
C LEU A 456 -8.65 -5.87 -5.63
N ASP A 457 -8.24 -5.07 -6.62
CA ASP A 457 -8.17 -5.50 -8.01
C ASP A 457 -7.14 -6.62 -8.15
N VAL A 458 -5.96 -6.41 -7.59
CA VAL A 458 -4.90 -7.41 -7.56
C VAL A 458 -5.35 -8.67 -6.81
N LEU A 459 -6.01 -8.53 -5.67
CA LEU A 459 -6.53 -9.69 -4.92
C LEU A 459 -7.55 -10.49 -5.76
N LEU A 460 -8.45 -9.80 -6.47
CA LEU A 460 -9.44 -10.42 -7.34
C LEU A 460 -8.83 -11.06 -8.60
N GLU A 461 -7.73 -10.52 -9.13
CA GLU A 461 -7.06 -11.04 -10.32
C GLU A 461 -6.05 -12.16 -10.00
N LEU A 462 -5.31 -12.06 -8.89
CA LEU A 462 -4.24 -12.98 -8.54
C LEU A 462 -4.72 -14.22 -7.76
N CYS A 463 -5.66 -14.00 -6.80
CA CYS A 463 -6.02 -15.02 -5.84
C CYS A 463 -7.14 -15.94 -6.34
N ASP A 464 -7.17 -17.18 -5.84
CA ASP A 464 -8.27 -18.12 -6.09
C ASP A 464 -9.39 -17.93 -5.06
N ARG A 465 -9.03 -17.77 -3.79
CA ARG A 465 -9.94 -17.43 -2.69
C ARG A 465 -9.39 -16.25 -1.89
N ILE A 466 -10.28 -15.50 -1.26
CA ILE A 466 -9.92 -14.36 -0.41
C ILE A 466 -10.58 -14.53 0.95
N VAL A 467 -9.76 -14.56 2.01
CA VAL A 467 -10.19 -14.41 3.40
C VAL A 467 -10.25 -12.93 3.72
N VAL A 468 -11.37 -12.47 4.25
CA VAL A 468 -11.54 -11.07 4.64
C VAL A 468 -11.50 -10.95 6.16
N LEU A 469 -10.58 -10.13 6.65
CA LEU A 469 -10.44 -9.81 8.08
C LEU A 469 -11.08 -8.47 8.38
N CYS A 470 -11.83 -8.43 9.47
CA CYS A 470 -12.38 -7.21 10.07
C CYS A 470 -12.22 -7.26 11.59
N GLY A 471 -11.53 -6.26 12.18
CA GLY A 471 -11.35 -6.19 13.62
C GLY A 471 -10.73 -7.43 14.28
N GLY A 472 -9.84 -8.12 13.56
CA GLY A 472 -9.17 -9.35 14.04
C GLY A 472 -9.98 -10.64 13.84
N GLN A 473 -11.14 -10.59 13.23
CA GLN A 473 -12.01 -11.76 12.95
C GLN A 473 -12.12 -12.03 11.46
N VAL A 474 -12.43 -13.29 11.09
CA VAL A 474 -12.79 -13.62 9.70
C VAL A 474 -14.24 -13.25 9.47
N SER A 475 -14.48 -12.20 8.69
CA SER A 475 -15.82 -11.75 8.31
C SER A 475 -16.39 -12.50 7.10
N GLY A 476 -15.56 -13.22 6.36
CA GLY A 476 -15.98 -14.07 5.24
C GLY A 476 -14.80 -14.64 4.46
N VAL A 477 -15.11 -15.70 3.70
CA VAL A 477 -14.19 -16.28 2.71
C VAL A 477 -14.94 -16.33 1.39
N VAL A 478 -14.37 -15.72 0.34
CA VAL A 478 -15.00 -15.60 -0.97
C VAL A 478 -14.14 -16.26 -2.06
N ASP A 479 -14.80 -16.74 -3.12
CA ASP A 479 -14.12 -17.13 -4.35
C ASP A 479 -13.79 -15.87 -5.15
N ALA A 480 -12.49 -15.63 -5.41
CA ALA A 480 -12.03 -14.43 -6.09
C ALA A 480 -12.48 -14.32 -7.57
N ARG A 481 -12.95 -15.44 -8.17
CA ARG A 481 -13.43 -15.45 -9.55
C ARG A 481 -14.87 -14.94 -9.69
N THR A 482 -15.65 -15.03 -8.61
CA THR A 482 -17.08 -14.67 -8.59
C THR A 482 -17.37 -13.47 -7.73
N ALA A 483 -16.47 -13.12 -6.79
CA ALA A 483 -16.62 -11.97 -5.92
C ALA A 483 -16.33 -10.66 -6.66
N ASP A 484 -16.91 -9.57 -6.16
CA ASP A 484 -16.61 -8.22 -6.59
C ASP A 484 -16.03 -7.37 -5.44
N LYS A 485 -15.49 -6.20 -5.78
CA LYS A 485 -14.92 -5.26 -4.79
C LYS A 485 -15.92 -4.81 -3.74
N ARG A 486 -17.20 -4.64 -4.09
CA ARG A 486 -18.23 -4.16 -3.16
C ARG A 486 -18.54 -5.22 -2.12
N GLN A 487 -18.59 -6.49 -2.53
CA GLN A 487 -18.75 -7.63 -1.62
C GLN A 487 -17.59 -7.71 -0.62
N ILE A 488 -16.34 -7.64 -1.10
CA ILE A 488 -15.15 -7.66 -0.23
C ILE A 488 -15.15 -6.43 0.69
N GLY A 489 -15.41 -5.24 0.17
CA GLY A 489 -15.48 -4.00 0.94
C GLY A 489 -16.55 -4.04 2.04
N ALA A 490 -17.73 -4.62 1.76
CA ALA A 490 -18.76 -4.82 2.77
C ALA A 490 -18.29 -5.77 3.90
N LEU A 491 -17.57 -6.84 3.55
CA LEU A 491 -16.99 -7.76 4.54
C LEU A 491 -15.86 -7.10 5.35
N MET A 492 -15.07 -6.18 4.77
CA MET A 492 -14.00 -5.47 5.47
C MET A 492 -14.50 -4.52 6.57
N THR A 493 -15.78 -4.14 6.52
CA THR A 493 -16.43 -3.23 7.49
C THR A 493 -17.44 -3.91 8.41
N ARG A 494 -17.78 -5.19 8.14
CA ARG A 494 -18.80 -5.93 8.85
C ARG A 494 -18.18 -6.71 10.01
N MET A 495 -18.33 -6.22 11.25
CA MET A 495 -18.05 -7.03 12.44
C MET A 495 -19.19 -8.06 12.64
N GLU A 496 -18.87 -9.34 12.79
CA GLU A 496 -19.84 -10.34 13.24
C GLU A 496 -20.26 -9.99 14.69
N GLY A 497 -21.51 -9.56 14.88
CA GLY A 497 -22.07 -9.23 16.19
C GLY A 497 -22.90 -7.95 16.26
N GLY A 498 -22.89 -7.12 15.24
CA GLY A 498 -23.85 -6.01 15.12
C GLY A 498 -25.22 -6.55 14.72
N LYS A 499 -26.17 -6.60 15.67
CA LYS A 499 -27.59 -6.75 15.35
C LYS A 499 -27.92 -5.68 14.30
N THR A 500 -28.42 -6.10 13.16
CA THR A 500 -29.19 -5.24 12.27
C THR A 500 -30.40 -4.78 13.08
N ASP A 501 -30.35 -3.53 13.56
CA ASP A 501 -31.59 -2.84 13.92
C ASP A 501 -32.39 -2.67 12.61
N GLU A 502 -33.50 -3.40 12.54
CA GLU A 502 -34.56 -3.22 11.55
C GLU A 502 -35.21 -1.84 11.68
#